data_e31b38056fedb493cf0701e271a04a32
#
_entry.id   e31b38056fedb493cf0701e271a04a32
#
_cell.length_a   1.000
_cell.length_b   1.000
_cell.length_c   1.000
_cell.angle_alpha   90.00
_cell.angle_beta   90.00
_cell.angle_gamma   90.00
#
_symmetry.space_group_name_H-M   'P 1'
#
loop_
_entity.id
_entity.type
_entity.pdbx_description
1 polymer ?
#
loop_
_entity_poly.entity_id
_entity_poly.type
_entity_poly.pdbx_seq_one_letter_code
_entity_poly.pdbx_strand_id
1 'polypeptide(L)'
;YDVDVDDQEIYNYTYDRIGNLTSDVAEGIEKITWNVYGKIKKIVKEDESGLVFAYDATGNRISKTVIPVTGDVTTTYYVRDAQGNVMAVYTHTESDTATFELTEQHIYGSSRIGMVKTNIDMLVTFTEDNYFYRSLGEKRYELSNHLGNVLSVISDRRLAFDTDANGTTNYY
;
A
#
# COMPACT_ATOMS: atom_id res chain seq x y z
N TYR A 1 24.68 -15.78 -1.35
CA TYR A 1 25.34 -14.86 -0.42
C TYR A 1 24.90 -13.49 -0.81
N ASP A 2 24.26 -12.79 0.12
CA ASP A 2 23.90 -11.42 -0.11
C ASP A 2 25.18 -10.60 -0.11
N VAL A 3 25.38 -9.82 -1.18
CA VAL A 3 26.48 -8.87 -1.27
C VAL A 3 26.19 -7.78 -0.25
N ASP A 4 27.02 -7.70 0.79
CA ASP A 4 26.88 -6.66 1.82
C ASP A 4 27.42 -5.32 1.32
N VAL A 5 27.13 -4.25 2.03
CA VAL A 5 27.60 -2.89 1.71
C VAL A 5 29.13 -2.83 1.53
N ASP A 6 29.85 -3.66 2.27
CA ASP A 6 31.32 -3.76 2.20
C ASP A 6 31.85 -4.40 0.90
N ASP A 7 30.99 -5.15 0.19
CA ASP A 7 31.36 -5.85 -1.05
C ASP A 7 30.88 -5.11 -2.32
N GLN A 8 30.44 -3.87 -2.20
CA GLN A 8 29.96 -3.08 -3.33
C GLN A 8 31.13 -2.54 -4.17
N GLU A 9 30.91 -2.47 -5.49
CA GLU A 9 31.85 -1.83 -6.39
C GLU A 9 32.03 -0.34 -6.07
N ILE A 10 33.24 0.18 -6.27
CA ILE A 10 33.63 1.55 -5.87
C ILE A 10 32.72 2.64 -6.41
N TYR A 11 32.07 2.42 -7.56
CA TYR A 11 31.21 3.39 -8.22
C TYR A 11 29.74 2.98 -8.24
N ASN A 12 29.34 2.09 -7.32
CA ASN A 12 27.97 1.61 -7.26
C ASN A 12 26.96 2.74 -6.96
N TYR A 13 27.34 3.66 -6.08
CA TYR A 13 26.47 4.73 -5.62
C TYR A 13 26.91 6.11 -6.10
N THR A 14 25.94 6.92 -6.51
CA THR A 14 26.19 8.35 -6.74
C THR A 14 25.29 9.20 -5.87
N TYR A 15 25.76 10.38 -5.51
CA TYR A 15 25.05 11.29 -4.60
C TYR A 15 24.99 12.69 -5.18
N ASP A 16 23.98 13.45 -4.82
CA ASP A 16 23.90 14.88 -5.10
C ASP A 16 24.78 15.70 -4.14
N ARG A 17 24.77 17.03 -4.31
CA ARG A 17 25.63 17.94 -3.52
C ARG A 17 25.28 17.99 -2.03
N ILE A 18 24.11 17.54 -1.63
CA ILE A 18 23.62 17.53 -0.25
C ILE A 18 23.56 16.11 0.35
N GLY A 19 24.05 15.10 -0.39
CA GLY A 19 24.21 13.74 0.09
C GLY A 19 23.02 12.83 -0.19
N ASN A 20 22.05 13.22 -1.00
CA ASN A 20 20.98 12.30 -1.41
C ASN A 20 21.50 11.32 -2.46
N LEU A 21 21.16 10.05 -2.33
CA LEU A 21 21.46 9.02 -3.34
C LEU A 21 20.75 9.35 -4.66
N THR A 22 21.50 9.36 -5.76
CA THR A 22 20.98 9.67 -7.09
C THR A 22 20.99 8.51 -8.05
N SER A 23 21.85 7.50 -7.84
CA SER A 23 21.82 6.23 -8.58
C SER A 23 22.41 5.09 -7.75
N ASP A 24 22.05 3.85 -8.11
CA ASP A 24 22.55 2.61 -7.54
C ASP A 24 22.67 1.58 -8.67
N VAL A 25 23.90 1.32 -9.10
CA VAL A 25 24.18 0.47 -10.26
C VAL A 25 23.83 -1.00 -9.98
N ALA A 26 24.14 -1.51 -8.78
CA ALA A 26 23.85 -2.89 -8.42
C ALA A 26 22.36 -3.22 -8.45
N GLU A 27 21.51 -2.25 -8.08
CA GLU A 27 20.04 -2.38 -8.11
C GLU A 27 19.43 -1.94 -9.47
N GLY A 28 20.26 -1.60 -10.45
CA GLY A 28 19.83 -1.10 -11.76
C GLY A 28 19.04 0.21 -11.65
N ILE A 29 19.32 1.02 -10.64
CA ILE A 29 18.68 2.33 -10.45
C ILE A 29 19.50 3.39 -11.19
N GLU A 30 18.99 3.82 -12.34
CA GLU A 30 19.61 4.85 -13.15
C GLU A 30 19.52 6.23 -12.50
N LYS A 31 18.33 6.54 -11.95
CA LYS A 31 18.08 7.89 -11.43
C LYS A 31 17.08 7.92 -10.29
N ILE A 32 17.45 8.59 -9.20
CA ILE A 32 16.55 9.00 -8.12
C ILE A 32 16.41 10.52 -8.14
N THR A 33 15.17 10.99 -8.17
CA THR A 33 14.84 12.42 -8.10
C THR A 33 14.20 12.73 -6.76
N TRP A 34 14.67 13.75 -6.08
CA TRP A 34 14.21 14.20 -4.78
C TRP A 34 13.41 15.51 -4.91
N ASN A 35 12.49 15.73 -3.98
CA ASN A 35 11.86 17.03 -3.83
C ASN A 35 12.64 17.93 -2.86
N VAL A 36 12.24 19.18 -2.75
CA VAL A 36 12.90 20.17 -1.88
C VAL A 36 12.80 19.84 -0.36
N TYR A 37 11.98 18.89 0.01
CA TYR A 37 11.80 18.44 1.38
C TYR A 37 12.57 17.13 1.70
N GLY A 38 13.48 16.70 0.81
CA GLY A 38 14.28 15.49 1.00
C GLY A 38 13.46 14.19 0.87
N LYS A 39 12.37 14.20 0.11
CA LYS A 39 11.58 12.99 -0.17
C LYS A 39 11.74 12.57 -1.62
N ILE A 40 11.82 11.27 -1.87
CA ILE A 40 11.94 10.71 -3.22
C ILE A 40 10.67 11.05 -4.00
N LYS A 41 10.86 11.70 -5.16
CA LYS A 41 9.79 12.04 -6.10
C LYS A 41 9.66 10.99 -7.21
N LYS A 42 10.78 10.50 -7.72
CA LYS A 42 10.80 9.53 -8.82
C LYS A 42 12.05 8.65 -8.74
N ILE A 43 11.86 7.38 -9.04
CA ILE A 43 12.93 6.40 -9.28
C ILE A 43 12.76 5.89 -10.71
N VAL A 44 13.84 5.84 -11.48
CA VAL A 44 13.90 5.26 -12.82
C VAL A 44 14.96 4.18 -12.79
N LYS A 45 14.62 3.00 -13.29
CA LYS A 45 15.55 1.89 -13.48
C LYS A 45 16.04 1.82 -14.93
N GLU A 46 17.13 1.11 -15.15
CA GLU A 46 17.75 0.88 -16.46
C GLU A 46 16.82 0.16 -17.44
N ASP A 47 15.89 -0.66 -16.93
CA ASP A 47 14.88 -1.37 -17.69
C ASP A 47 13.60 -0.54 -17.97
N GLU A 48 13.67 0.78 -17.77
CA GLU A 48 12.59 1.75 -17.89
C GLU A 48 11.46 1.59 -16.85
N SER A 49 11.53 0.59 -15.97
CA SER A 49 10.61 0.50 -14.83
C SER A 49 10.88 1.59 -13.81
N GLY A 50 9.95 1.82 -12.91
CA GLY A 50 10.17 2.86 -11.91
C GLY A 50 9.01 3.10 -10.97
N LEU A 51 9.23 4.10 -10.11
CA LEU A 51 8.27 4.56 -9.12
C LEU A 51 8.11 6.07 -9.18
N VAL A 52 6.89 6.55 -9.05
CA VAL A 52 6.60 7.98 -8.92
C VAL A 52 5.79 8.21 -7.64
N PHE A 53 6.14 9.25 -6.89
CA PHE A 53 5.47 9.61 -5.65
C PHE A 53 4.99 11.05 -5.69
N ALA A 54 3.79 11.30 -5.19
CA ALA A 54 3.28 12.63 -4.93
C ALA A 54 3.01 12.82 -3.43
N TYR A 55 3.16 14.06 -2.99
CA TYR A 55 3.02 14.45 -1.59
C TYR A 55 2.15 15.70 -1.47
N ASP A 56 1.42 15.81 -0.38
CA ASP A 56 0.71 17.02 0.00
C ASP A 56 1.67 18.10 0.53
N ALA A 57 1.12 19.27 0.87
CA ALA A 57 1.89 20.40 1.39
C ALA A 57 2.53 20.12 2.77
N THR A 58 2.00 19.17 3.53
CA THR A 58 2.53 18.73 4.83
C THR A 58 3.55 17.60 4.70
N GLY A 59 3.77 17.11 3.46
CA GLY A 59 4.74 16.09 3.14
C GLY A 59 4.22 14.67 3.33
N ASN A 60 2.91 14.46 3.48
CA ASN A 60 2.34 13.12 3.47
C ASN A 60 2.21 12.61 2.04
N ARG A 61 2.54 11.34 1.81
CA ARG A 61 2.36 10.72 0.50
C ARG A 61 0.87 10.61 0.16
N ILE A 62 0.47 11.19 -0.97
CA ILE A 62 -0.90 11.13 -1.49
C ILE A 62 -1.05 10.18 -2.68
N SER A 63 0.05 9.87 -3.40
CA SER A 63 0.04 8.80 -4.39
C SER A 63 1.39 8.11 -4.54
N LYS A 64 1.32 6.87 -5.03
CA LYS A 64 2.45 6.06 -5.47
C LYS A 64 2.08 5.40 -6.78
N THR A 65 2.82 5.68 -7.85
CA THR A 65 2.68 5.01 -9.15
C THR A 65 3.82 4.02 -9.32
N VAL A 66 3.48 2.80 -9.71
CA VAL A 66 4.40 1.74 -10.10
C VAL A 66 4.34 1.61 -11.62
N ILE A 67 5.48 1.75 -12.26
CA ILE A 67 5.66 1.58 -13.70
C ILE A 67 6.46 0.29 -13.87
N PRO A 68 5.84 -0.84 -14.25
CA PRO A 68 6.55 -2.08 -14.47
C PRO A 68 7.22 -2.09 -15.85
N VAL A 69 8.20 -3.00 -16.06
CA VAL A 69 8.80 -3.25 -17.39
C VAL A 69 7.74 -3.76 -18.37
N THR A 70 6.87 -4.65 -17.86
CA THR A 70 5.76 -5.24 -18.63
C THR A 70 4.51 -5.25 -17.77
N GLY A 71 3.35 -5.08 -18.40
CA GLY A 71 2.06 -5.02 -17.72
C GLY A 71 1.61 -3.58 -17.44
N ASP A 72 0.60 -3.45 -16.62
CA ASP A 72 -0.15 -2.22 -16.46
C ASP A 72 0.46 -1.30 -15.39
N VAL A 73 0.44 0.00 -15.66
CA VAL A 73 0.80 1.01 -14.67
C VAL A 73 -0.26 1.03 -13.57
N THR A 74 0.20 0.98 -12.32
CA THR A 74 -0.69 0.97 -11.17
C THR A 74 -0.41 2.17 -10.27
N THR A 75 -1.44 2.96 -9.98
CA THR A 75 -1.36 4.09 -9.06
C THR A 75 -2.20 3.84 -7.80
N THR A 76 -1.55 3.89 -6.65
CA THR A 76 -2.20 3.84 -5.34
C THR A 76 -2.40 5.26 -4.83
N TYR A 77 -3.62 5.62 -4.44
CA TYR A 77 -3.99 6.91 -3.84
C TYR A 77 -4.31 6.74 -2.37
N TYR A 78 -3.83 7.67 -1.55
CA TYR A 78 -4.04 7.69 -0.09
C TYR A 78 -4.91 8.89 0.27
N VAL A 79 -6.15 8.64 0.64
CA VAL A 79 -7.04 9.66 1.19
C VAL A 79 -6.76 9.80 2.68
N ARG A 80 -6.55 11.04 3.13
CA ARG A 80 -6.14 11.33 4.50
C ARG A 80 -7.10 12.30 5.18
N ASP A 81 -7.15 12.22 6.50
CA ASP A 81 -7.80 13.24 7.33
C ASP A 81 -6.88 14.48 7.51
N ALA A 82 -7.38 15.48 8.21
CA ALA A 82 -6.64 16.72 8.48
C ALA A 82 -5.39 16.51 9.36
N GLN A 83 -5.30 15.41 10.10
CA GLN A 83 -4.15 15.02 10.91
C GLN A 83 -3.11 14.21 10.12
N GLY A 84 -3.42 13.85 8.88
CA GLY A 84 -2.54 13.05 8.02
C GLY A 84 -2.76 11.54 8.14
N ASN A 85 -3.74 11.07 8.88
CA ASN A 85 -4.07 9.65 8.98
C ASN A 85 -4.69 9.15 7.67
N VAL A 86 -4.28 7.97 7.20
CA VAL A 86 -4.87 7.36 6.02
C VAL A 86 -6.26 6.82 6.34
N MET A 87 -7.28 7.37 5.71
CA MET A 87 -8.68 6.96 5.89
C MET A 87 -9.09 5.88 4.87
N ALA A 88 -8.63 6.02 3.63
CA ALA A 88 -8.93 5.09 2.55
C ALA A 88 -7.77 5.00 1.57
N VAL A 89 -7.67 3.85 0.92
CA VAL A 89 -6.70 3.58 -0.15
C VAL A 89 -7.47 3.16 -1.40
N TYR A 90 -7.15 3.82 -2.51
CA TYR A 90 -7.67 3.48 -3.82
C TYR A 90 -6.55 3.00 -4.73
N THR A 91 -6.85 2.08 -5.60
CA THR A 91 -5.92 1.59 -6.62
C THR A 91 -6.52 1.81 -8.00
N HIS A 92 -5.76 2.46 -8.86
CA HIS A 92 -6.07 2.65 -10.27
C HIS A 92 -5.07 1.87 -11.10
N THR A 93 -5.55 1.04 -12.03
CA THR A 93 -4.73 0.32 -12.99
C THR A 93 -5.04 0.84 -14.38
N GLU A 94 -4.01 1.29 -15.09
CA GLU A 94 -4.10 1.75 -16.47
C GLU A 94 -3.93 0.53 -17.39
N SER A 95 -5.03 0.02 -17.91
CA SER A 95 -5.10 -1.10 -18.86
C SER A 95 -6.17 -0.80 -19.92
N ASP A 96 -6.34 -1.69 -20.89
CA ASP A 96 -7.44 -1.59 -21.88
C ASP A 96 -8.82 -1.55 -21.19
N THR A 97 -8.92 -2.17 -20.02
CA THR A 97 -10.05 -2.07 -19.10
C THR A 97 -9.58 -1.43 -17.82
N ALA A 98 -9.46 -0.09 -17.81
CA ALA A 98 -9.03 0.65 -16.63
C ALA A 98 -9.89 0.31 -15.41
N THR A 99 -9.26 0.07 -14.26
CA THR A 99 -9.95 -0.16 -13.00
C THR A 99 -9.66 0.96 -12.02
N PHE A 100 -10.64 1.30 -11.20
CA PHE A 100 -10.47 2.22 -10.08
C PHE A 100 -11.21 1.66 -8.87
N GLU A 101 -10.48 1.10 -7.95
CA GLU A 101 -11.02 0.33 -6.83
C GLU A 101 -10.74 0.99 -5.48
N LEU A 102 -11.72 1.01 -4.59
CA LEU A 102 -11.50 1.20 -3.16
C LEU A 102 -10.98 -0.13 -2.60
N THR A 103 -9.71 -0.16 -2.19
CA THR A 103 -9.05 -1.39 -1.73
C THR A 103 -9.00 -1.52 -0.22
N GLU A 104 -8.88 -0.39 0.50
CA GLU A 104 -8.80 -0.39 1.96
C GLU A 104 -9.56 0.79 2.56
N GLN A 105 -10.26 0.54 3.66
CA GLN A 105 -10.78 1.56 4.56
C GLN A 105 -10.21 1.33 5.95
N HIS A 106 -9.58 2.34 6.52
CA HIS A 106 -8.98 2.26 7.85
C HIS A 106 -10.01 2.58 8.93
N ILE A 107 -9.95 1.86 10.04
CA ILE A 107 -10.84 2.01 11.19
C ILE A 107 -10.05 2.66 12.33
N TYR A 108 -10.56 3.78 12.83
CA TYR A 108 -9.94 4.54 13.91
C TYR A 108 -10.83 4.58 15.16
N GLY A 109 -10.18 4.56 16.31
CA GLY A 109 -10.66 5.02 17.59
C GLY A 109 -9.81 6.23 18.01
N SER A 110 -9.13 6.17 19.16
CA SER A 110 -8.07 7.13 19.53
C SER A 110 -6.78 6.94 18.71
N SER A 111 -6.61 5.76 18.13
CA SER A 111 -5.57 5.39 17.16
C SER A 111 -6.16 4.45 16.13
N ARG A 112 -5.37 4.04 15.12
CA ARG A 112 -5.83 3.02 14.18
C ARG A 112 -6.03 1.70 14.93
N ILE A 113 -7.23 1.14 14.81
CA ILE A 113 -7.62 -0.14 15.43
C ILE A 113 -7.78 -1.25 14.40
N GLY A 114 -7.72 -0.93 13.11
CA GLY A 114 -7.82 -1.92 12.07
C GLY A 114 -8.12 -1.35 10.69
N MET A 115 -8.49 -2.24 9.78
CA MET A 115 -8.89 -1.90 8.43
C MET A 115 -9.96 -2.87 7.91
N VAL A 116 -10.70 -2.42 6.92
CA VAL A 116 -11.54 -3.26 6.05
C VAL A 116 -10.82 -3.38 4.72
N LYS A 117 -10.57 -4.59 4.26
CA LYS A 117 -10.17 -4.83 2.88
C LYS A 117 -11.42 -4.94 2.03
N THR A 118 -11.51 -4.09 1.04
CA THR A 118 -12.61 -4.07 0.06
C THR A 118 -11.99 -4.19 -1.31
N ASN A 119 -12.76 -4.53 -2.32
CA ASN A 119 -12.37 -4.39 -3.73
C ASN A 119 -13.62 -3.89 -4.44
N ILE A 120 -13.99 -2.66 -4.11
CA ILE A 120 -15.19 -2.02 -4.67
C ILE A 120 -14.75 -1.25 -5.89
N ASP A 121 -15.23 -1.67 -7.06
CA ASP A 121 -15.01 -0.94 -8.30
C ASP A 121 -15.81 0.38 -8.24
N MET A 122 -15.10 1.48 -8.35
CA MET A 122 -15.65 2.84 -8.30
C MET A 122 -16.09 3.36 -9.68
N LEU A 123 -15.79 2.63 -10.77
CA LEU A 123 -16.22 2.97 -12.13
C LEU A 123 -17.60 2.41 -12.47
N VAL A 124 -18.09 1.49 -11.66
CA VAL A 124 -19.42 0.90 -11.86
C VAL A 124 -20.50 1.92 -11.52
N THR A 125 -21.45 2.11 -12.43
CA THR A 125 -22.65 2.89 -12.14
C THR A 125 -23.53 2.15 -11.13
N PHE A 126 -23.66 2.70 -9.93
CA PHE A 126 -24.54 2.10 -8.92
C PHE A 126 -25.99 2.32 -9.32
N THR A 127 -26.73 1.22 -9.47
CA THR A 127 -28.18 1.22 -9.63
C THR A 127 -28.87 0.93 -8.31
N GLU A 128 -30.19 1.13 -8.21
CA GLU A 128 -30.96 0.85 -6.99
C GLU A 128 -30.88 -0.62 -6.54
N ASP A 129 -30.48 -1.53 -7.43
CA ASP A 129 -30.31 -2.96 -7.15
C ASP A 129 -28.91 -3.32 -6.66
N ASN A 130 -27.97 -2.38 -6.61
CA ASN A 130 -26.61 -2.62 -6.10
C ASN A 130 -26.61 -2.55 -4.57
N TYR A 131 -26.66 -3.71 -3.94
CA TYR A 131 -26.53 -3.84 -2.49
C TYR A 131 -25.06 -3.98 -2.09
N PHE A 132 -24.63 -3.19 -1.11
CA PHE A 132 -23.35 -3.41 -0.44
C PHE A 132 -23.51 -4.53 0.59
N TYR A 133 -22.89 -5.67 0.33
CA TYR A 133 -22.85 -6.77 1.28
C TYR A 133 -21.60 -6.65 2.14
N ARG A 134 -21.78 -6.88 3.44
CA ARG A 134 -20.65 -7.09 4.32
C ARG A 134 -20.21 -8.54 4.23
N SER A 135 -18.99 -8.78 3.76
CA SER A 135 -18.36 -10.10 3.81
C SER A 135 -17.60 -10.29 5.12
N LEU A 136 -17.78 -11.45 5.75
CA LEU A 136 -16.99 -11.82 6.93
C LEU A 136 -15.56 -12.18 6.51
N GLY A 137 -14.59 -11.70 7.29
CA GLY A 137 -13.17 -11.91 7.03
C GLY A 137 -12.46 -10.75 6.34
N GLU A 138 -13.20 -9.73 5.93
CA GLU A 138 -12.63 -8.50 5.31
C GLU A 138 -12.09 -7.52 6.35
N LYS A 139 -12.67 -7.51 7.56
CA LYS A 139 -12.17 -6.67 8.64
C LYS A 139 -11.00 -7.32 9.33
N ARG A 140 -9.96 -6.51 9.53
CA ARG A 140 -8.75 -6.87 10.27
C ARG A 140 -8.57 -5.90 11.41
N TYR A 141 -8.48 -6.41 12.62
CA TYR A 141 -8.26 -5.62 13.82
C TYR A 141 -6.84 -5.82 14.33
N GLU A 142 -6.18 -4.71 14.66
CA GLU A 142 -4.81 -4.67 15.15
C GLU A 142 -4.81 -4.66 16.68
N LEU A 143 -4.12 -5.62 17.27
CA LEU A 143 -3.85 -5.66 18.70
C LEU A 143 -2.48 -5.06 18.95
N SER A 144 -2.46 -3.86 19.52
CA SER A 144 -1.24 -3.10 19.75
C SER A 144 -0.84 -3.12 21.23
N ASN A 145 0.46 -3.01 21.51
CA ASN A 145 0.96 -2.75 22.85
C ASN A 145 0.84 -1.25 23.20
N HIS A 146 1.23 -0.91 24.43
CA HIS A 146 1.19 0.47 24.94
C HIS A 146 2.13 1.45 24.18
N LEU A 147 3.07 0.95 23.40
CA LEU A 147 3.97 1.74 22.55
C LEU A 147 3.42 1.93 21.12
N GLY A 148 2.25 1.35 20.81
CA GLY A 148 1.64 1.41 19.49
C GLY A 148 2.15 0.35 18.50
N ASN A 149 3.01 -0.58 18.92
CA ASN A 149 3.45 -1.67 18.06
C ASN A 149 2.34 -2.71 17.91
N VAL A 150 2.00 -3.07 16.68
CA VAL A 150 1.04 -4.14 16.40
C VAL A 150 1.67 -5.49 16.73
N LEU A 151 1.08 -6.18 17.69
CA LEU A 151 1.56 -7.51 18.15
C LEU A 151 0.85 -8.65 17.41
N SER A 152 -0.40 -8.45 17.04
CA SER A 152 -1.20 -9.43 16.34
C SER A 152 -2.29 -8.76 15.52
N VAL A 153 -2.74 -9.44 14.48
CA VAL A 153 -3.88 -9.02 13.66
C VAL A 153 -4.91 -10.14 13.65
N ILE A 154 -6.13 -9.82 14.02
CA ILE A 154 -7.25 -10.74 13.99
C ILE A 154 -8.25 -10.32 12.92
N SER A 155 -8.93 -11.29 12.30
CA SER A 155 -9.99 -11.02 11.33
C SER A 155 -11.36 -11.25 11.98
N ASP A 156 -12.42 -10.68 11.40
CA ASP A 156 -13.80 -10.96 11.77
C ASP A 156 -14.35 -12.24 11.10
N ARG A 157 -13.45 -13.07 10.54
CA ARG A 157 -13.81 -14.35 9.93
C ARG A 157 -14.26 -15.32 11.00
N ARG A 158 -15.43 -15.88 10.82
CA ARG A 158 -15.90 -17.00 11.64
C ARG A 158 -15.44 -18.32 11.03
N LEU A 159 -14.84 -19.16 11.85
CA LEU A 159 -14.52 -20.53 11.47
C LEU A 159 -15.66 -21.42 11.98
N ALA A 160 -16.16 -22.27 11.08
CA ALA A 160 -17.10 -23.32 11.49
C ALA A 160 -16.31 -24.38 12.27
N PHE A 161 -16.78 -24.75 13.42
CA PHE A 161 -16.17 -25.77 14.26
C PHE A 161 -17.29 -26.75 14.77
N ASP A 162 -17.04 -28.02 14.57
CA ASP A 162 -17.90 -29.08 15.12
C ASP A 162 -17.41 -29.43 16.51
N THR A 163 -18.11 -28.93 17.53
CA THR A 163 -17.70 -29.08 18.95
C THR A 163 -17.96 -30.47 19.52
N ASP A 164 -18.86 -31.24 18.92
CA ASP A 164 -19.33 -32.53 19.44
C ASP A 164 -19.15 -33.70 18.45
N ALA A 165 -18.45 -33.43 17.32
CA ALA A 165 -18.16 -34.37 16.26
C ALA A 165 -19.41 -35.09 15.69
N ASN A 166 -20.56 -34.41 15.73
CA ASN A 166 -21.83 -34.97 15.23
C ASN A 166 -22.05 -34.68 13.72
N GLY A 167 -21.10 -34.03 13.06
CA GLY A 167 -21.16 -33.63 11.65
C GLY A 167 -21.96 -32.35 11.41
N THR A 168 -22.43 -31.68 12.48
CA THR A 168 -23.12 -30.40 12.40
C THR A 168 -22.17 -29.27 12.81
N THR A 169 -21.85 -28.36 11.87
CA THR A 169 -20.98 -27.22 12.16
C THR A 169 -21.75 -26.11 12.86
N ASN A 170 -21.25 -25.66 14.01
CA ASN A 170 -21.75 -24.49 14.72
C ASN A 170 -20.86 -23.27 14.38
N TYR A 171 -21.50 -22.12 14.14
CA TYR A 171 -20.82 -20.85 13.94
C TYR A 171 -20.87 -20.04 15.23
N TYR A 172 -19.73 -19.72 15.81
CA TYR A 172 -19.58 -18.84 16.96
C TYR A 172 -18.97 -17.49 16.57
#